data_ff1fc8670e8fa6e71def8820ce2480fa
#
_entry.id   ff1fc8670e8fa6e71def8820ce2480fa
#
_cell.length_a   1.000
_cell.length_b   1.000
_cell.length_c   1.000
_cell.angle_alpha   90.00
_cell.angle_beta   90.00
_cell.angle_gamma   90.00
#
_symmetry.space_group_name_H-M   'P 1'
#
loop_
_entity.id
_entity.type
_entity.pdbx_description
1 polymer ?
#
loop_
_entity_poly.entity_id
_entity_poly.type
_entity_poly.pdbx_seq_one_letter_code
_entity_poly.pdbx_strand_id
1 'polypeptide(L)'
;MNKSSIKDTLNLLNLYKESGVDEIISSSPQNRTAKKRGYLSQKMRNSEKSNDTKSPDFIDLDNVVTLEELKERMSSFKGCELYKSATNMVFSDGNPKSKIMLIGEAPGHDEDLQAKPFVGRSGKLLDKMLEAINLNREKVYIANIIPWRPPANRRPTEDEINLCLPFLLKHIEIIKPAALMLLGSTASFALLKNKEGISKIRGKWVELKINNITIPTMPTFHPAFLLRQPGQKKHVWTDLKSLRDRIK
;
A
#
# COMPACT_ATOMS: atom_id res chain seq x y z
N MET A 1 12.33 0.13 44.40
CA MET A 1 12.38 -1.02 43.46
C MET A 1 13.80 -1.15 42.96
N ASN A 2 14.39 -2.34 43.09
CA ASN A 2 15.80 -2.61 42.82
C ASN A 2 16.04 -2.64 41.28
N LYS A 3 17.12 -2.03 40.78
CA LYS A 3 17.45 -1.98 39.33
C LYS A 3 17.53 -3.38 38.65
N SER A 4 17.85 -4.42 39.42
CA SER A 4 17.82 -5.82 38.95
C SER A 4 16.40 -6.27 38.58
N SER A 5 15.41 -5.98 39.40
CA SER A 5 14.00 -6.37 39.21
C SER A 5 13.37 -5.78 37.92
N ILE A 6 13.77 -4.56 37.54
CA ILE A 6 13.26 -3.90 36.31
C ILE A 6 13.83 -4.57 35.06
N LYS A 7 15.10 -4.96 35.08
CA LYS A 7 15.79 -5.61 33.97
C LYS A 7 15.22 -7.01 33.71
N ASP A 8 14.91 -7.75 34.77
CA ASP A 8 14.31 -9.08 34.67
C ASP A 8 12.87 -9.01 34.16
N THR A 9 12.12 -8.00 34.60
CA THR A 9 10.75 -7.75 34.08
C THR A 9 10.77 -7.37 32.58
N LEU A 10 11.71 -6.55 32.12
CA LEU A 10 11.86 -6.19 30.72
C LEU A 10 12.26 -7.39 29.85
N ASN A 11 13.15 -8.24 30.34
CA ASN A 11 13.54 -9.47 29.64
C ASN A 11 12.36 -10.43 29.49
N LEU A 12 11.53 -10.56 30.54
CA LEU A 12 10.32 -11.39 30.51
C LEU A 12 9.29 -10.85 29.51
N LEU A 13 9.07 -9.53 29.47
CA LEU A 13 8.16 -8.90 28.51
C LEU A 13 8.65 -9.06 27.07
N ASN A 14 9.95 -8.97 26.83
CA ASN A 14 10.51 -9.22 25.51
C ASN A 14 10.35 -10.69 25.09
N LEU A 15 10.53 -11.64 25.99
CA LEU A 15 10.31 -13.06 25.73
C LEU A 15 8.84 -13.35 25.35
N TYR A 16 7.88 -12.74 26.06
CA TYR A 16 6.46 -12.87 25.71
C TYR A 16 6.16 -12.28 24.34
N LYS A 17 6.73 -11.11 24.01
CA LYS A 17 6.56 -10.48 22.70
C LYS A 17 7.15 -11.32 21.58
N GLU A 18 8.32 -11.92 21.77
CA GLU A 18 8.96 -12.84 20.81
C GLU A 18 8.17 -14.15 20.64
N SER A 19 7.48 -14.58 21.70
CA SER A 19 6.58 -15.75 21.70
C SER A 19 5.20 -15.47 21.10
N GLY A 20 4.94 -14.23 20.60
CA GLY A 20 3.70 -13.87 19.93
C GLY A 20 2.55 -13.47 20.88
N VAL A 21 2.86 -13.20 22.15
CA VAL A 21 1.89 -12.65 23.10
C VAL A 21 1.85 -11.14 22.96
N ASP A 22 0.81 -10.61 22.34
CA ASP A 22 0.63 -9.20 22.03
C ASP A 22 -0.53 -8.53 22.79
N GLU A 23 -1.23 -9.28 23.66
CA GLU A 23 -2.34 -8.75 24.45
C GLU A 23 -2.07 -8.83 25.96
N ILE A 24 -2.36 -7.74 26.67
CA ILE A 24 -2.38 -7.69 28.13
C ILE A 24 -3.82 -7.94 28.60
N ILE A 25 -4.01 -8.99 29.40
CA ILE A 25 -5.29 -9.28 30.03
C ILE A 25 -5.40 -8.41 31.30
N SER A 26 -6.38 -7.52 31.36
CA SER A 26 -6.66 -6.76 32.56
C SER A 26 -7.33 -7.63 33.63
N SER A 27 -7.13 -7.29 34.91
CA SER A 27 -7.70 -8.01 36.05
C SER A 27 -9.24 -7.90 36.19
N SER A 28 -9.88 -7.08 35.32
CA SER A 28 -11.35 -6.96 35.26
C SER A 28 -11.85 -7.34 33.85
N PRO A 29 -12.98 -8.08 33.74
CA PRO A 29 -13.56 -8.44 32.47
C PRO A 29 -13.96 -7.19 31.69
N GLN A 30 -13.50 -7.08 30.43
CA GLN A 30 -13.92 -6.01 29.51
C GLN A 30 -14.85 -6.58 28.45
N ASN A 31 -16.05 -5.98 28.31
CA ASN A 31 -17.00 -6.37 27.27
C ASN A 31 -16.54 -5.79 25.91
N ARG A 32 -15.81 -6.61 25.13
CA ARG A 32 -15.31 -6.24 23.79
C ARG A 32 -16.38 -6.34 22.70
N THR A 33 -17.58 -6.90 23.02
CA THR A 33 -18.68 -7.02 22.07
C THR A 33 -19.73 -5.91 22.18
N ALA A 34 -19.65 -5.07 23.21
CA ALA A 34 -20.49 -3.88 23.31
C ALA A 34 -20.14 -2.90 22.20
N LYS A 35 -20.94 -2.86 21.14
CA LYS A 35 -20.87 -1.80 20.13
C LYS A 35 -20.97 -0.46 20.87
N LYS A 36 -19.94 0.38 20.80
CA LYS A 36 -19.98 1.79 21.20
C LYS A 36 -20.98 2.53 20.31
N ARG A 37 -22.27 2.35 20.57
CA ARG A 37 -23.33 3.25 20.10
C ARG A 37 -23.34 4.46 21.03
N GLY A 38 -22.72 5.55 20.63
CA GLY A 38 -22.83 6.77 21.43
C GLY A 38 -21.86 7.90 21.10
N TYR A 39 -20.88 7.71 20.25
CA TYR A 39 -19.91 8.80 19.99
C TYR A 39 -20.21 9.64 18.74
N LEU A 40 -21.13 9.18 17.86
CA LEU A 40 -21.48 9.89 16.62
C LEU A 40 -22.74 10.76 16.70
N SER A 41 -23.61 10.57 17.72
CA SER A 41 -24.87 11.31 17.81
C SER A 41 -24.81 12.64 18.58
N GLN A 42 -23.76 12.93 19.33
CA GLN A 42 -23.58 14.21 20.02
C GLN A 42 -22.77 15.25 19.22
N LYS A 43 -22.00 14.85 18.20
CA LYS A 43 -21.23 15.79 17.38
C LYS A 43 -22.03 16.41 16.23
N MET A 44 -23.22 15.90 15.93
CA MET A 44 -24.08 16.43 14.84
C MET A 44 -25.15 17.47 15.28
N ARG A 45 -25.22 17.86 16.56
CA ARG A 45 -26.20 18.86 17.00
C ARG A 45 -25.68 20.24 17.35
N ASN A 46 -24.36 20.47 17.31
CA ASN A 46 -23.75 21.76 17.68
C ASN A 46 -22.87 22.40 16.60
N SER A 47 -23.13 22.19 15.31
CA SER A 47 -22.44 22.87 14.25
C SER A 47 -23.37 23.63 13.31
N GLU A 48 -24.22 24.50 13.89
CA GLU A 48 -24.71 25.64 13.15
C GLU A 48 -24.09 26.89 13.74
N LYS A 49 -23.28 27.56 12.90
CA LYS A 49 -22.59 28.85 13.04
C LYS A 49 -21.11 28.78 13.50
N SER A 50 -20.23 28.62 12.53
CA SER A 50 -19.06 29.51 12.35
C SER A 50 -18.41 29.25 11.00
N ASN A 51 -18.21 30.28 10.25
CA ASN A 51 -17.54 30.37 8.97
C ASN A 51 -16.07 29.95 9.06
N ASP A 52 -15.57 29.36 7.97
CA ASP A 52 -14.17 29.28 7.57
C ASP A 52 -13.18 28.61 8.53
N THR A 53 -13.19 27.28 8.55
CA THR A 53 -11.94 26.51 8.62
C THR A 53 -12.14 25.23 7.81
N LYS A 54 -11.63 25.22 6.58
CA LYS A 54 -11.39 23.99 5.83
C LYS A 54 -10.57 23.09 6.73
N SER A 55 -11.10 21.92 7.12
CA SER A 55 -10.31 20.89 7.79
C SER A 55 -9.10 20.56 6.92
N PRO A 56 -7.89 20.45 7.48
CA PRO A 56 -6.64 20.29 6.69
C PRO A 56 -6.54 19.01 5.87
N ASP A 57 -7.52 18.11 5.93
CA ASP A 57 -7.40 16.71 5.45
C ASP A 57 -8.32 16.35 4.29
N PHE A 58 -9.01 17.31 3.67
CA PHE A 58 -9.81 17.00 2.49
C PHE A 58 -8.93 17.07 1.23
N ILE A 59 -8.63 15.90 0.66
CA ILE A 59 -7.88 15.78 -0.59
C ILE A 59 -8.86 16.00 -1.74
N ASP A 60 -8.93 17.24 -2.25
CA ASP A 60 -9.68 17.54 -3.47
C ASP A 60 -8.85 17.13 -4.69
N LEU A 61 -9.24 16.06 -5.35
CA LEU A 61 -8.66 15.54 -6.60
C LEU A 61 -9.63 15.61 -7.79
N ASP A 62 -10.80 16.22 -7.63
CA ASP A 62 -11.84 16.21 -8.67
C ASP A 62 -11.37 16.89 -9.96
N ASN A 63 -10.61 17.96 -9.84
CA ASN A 63 -10.09 18.74 -10.97
C ASN A 63 -8.70 18.28 -11.46
N VAL A 64 -8.14 17.20 -10.90
CA VAL A 64 -6.85 16.65 -11.31
C VAL A 64 -7.08 15.71 -12.50
N VAL A 65 -6.53 16.05 -13.65
CA VAL A 65 -6.70 15.30 -14.91
C VAL A 65 -5.39 14.82 -15.53
N THR A 66 -4.24 15.34 -15.06
CA THR A 66 -2.90 14.96 -15.54
C THR A 66 -2.06 14.34 -14.42
N LEU A 67 -1.01 13.61 -14.80
CA LEU A 67 -0.04 13.05 -13.85
C LEU A 67 0.81 14.15 -13.19
N GLU A 68 1.08 15.21 -13.89
CA GLU A 68 1.82 16.37 -13.40
C GLU A 68 1.05 17.06 -12.27
N GLU A 69 -0.24 17.36 -12.48
CA GLU A 69 -1.12 17.92 -11.44
C GLU A 69 -1.25 16.99 -10.24
N LEU A 70 -1.40 15.66 -10.49
CA LEU A 70 -1.44 14.68 -9.42
C LEU A 70 -0.16 14.67 -8.60
N LYS A 71 1.00 14.73 -9.25
CA LYS A 71 2.30 14.78 -8.59
C LYS A 71 2.46 16.03 -7.73
N GLU A 72 2.02 17.19 -8.21
CA GLU A 72 2.04 18.45 -7.46
C GLU A 72 1.13 18.36 -6.22
N ARG A 73 -0.10 17.86 -6.38
CA ARG A 73 -1.03 17.64 -5.25
C ARG A 73 -0.46 16.69 -4.21
N MET A 74 0.15 15.57 -4.65
CA MET A 74 0.81 14.64 -3.73
C MET A 74 1.99 15.30 -3.01
N SER A 75 2.84 16.05 -3.69
CA SER A 75 4.02 16.70 -3.09
C SER A 75 3.64 17.76 -2.05
N SER A 76 2.53 18.44 -2.25
CA SER A 76 2.00 19.45 -1.33
C SER A 76 1.20 18.86 -0.15
N PHE A 77 0.81 17.59 -0.24
CA PHE A 77 -0.01 16.93 0.78
C PHE A 77 0.78 16.67 2.06
N LYS A 78 0.27 17.14 3.20
CA LYS A 78 0.90 17.03 4.52
C LYS A 78 0.10 16.16 5.49
N GLY A 79 -1.00 15.54 5.05
CA GLY A 79 -1.86 14.72 5.91
C GLY A 79 -1.25 13.37 6.31
N CYS A 80 -0.28 12.83 5.55
CA CYS A 80 0.41 11.59 5.90
C CYS A 80 1.81 11.88 6.45
N GLU A 81 2.05 11.65 7.73
CA GLU A 81 3.30 11.96 8.45
C GLU A 81 4.56 11.33 7.83
N LEU A 82 4.43 10.32 6.96
CA LEU A 82 5.56 9.67 6.30
C LEU A 82 6.38 10.64 5.44
N TYR A 83 5.80 11.74 4.93
CA TYR A 83 6.54 12.72 4.18
C TYR A 83 7.67 13.39 4.98
N LYS A 84 7.55 13.42 6.32
CA LYS A 84 8.57 14.01 7.20
C LYS A 84 9.81 13.14 7.36
N SER A 85 9.65 11.84 7.22
CA SER A 85 10.73 10.85 7.45
C SER A 85 11.35 10.32 6.17
N ALA A 86 10.67 10.48 5.03
CA ALA A 86 11.19 10.10 3.72
C ALA A 86 12.14 11.18 3.18
N THR A 87 13.15 10.75 2.42
CA THR A 87 14.07 11.64 1.70
C THR A 87 13.39 12.22 0.47
N ASN A 88 12.67 11.38 -0.27
CA ASN A 88 11.97 11.76 -1.48
C ASN A 88 10.55 11.17 -1.54
N MET A 89 9.68 11.83 -2.28
CA MET A 89 8.44 11.25 -2.76
C MET A 89 8.73 10.36 -3.97
N VAL A 90 8.35 9.08 -3.89
CA VAL A 90 8.46 8.11 -4.98
C VAL A 90 7.13 8.05 -5.72
N PHE A 91 7.02 8.78 -6.82
CA PHE A 91 5.77 8.93 -7.55
C PHE A 91 5.46 7.72 -8.42
N SER A 92 6.27 7.47 -9.44
CA SER A 92 6.09 6.37 -10.39
C SER A 92 7.32 6.19 -11.26
N ASP A 93 7.33 5.10 -12.05
CA ASP A 93 8.31 4.85 -13.12
C ASP A 93 7.63 4.09 -14.28
N GLY A 94 8.25 4.11 -15.45
CA GLY A 94 7.76 3.42 -16.63
C GLY A 94 6.96 4.31 -17.59
N ASN A 95 6.11 3.70 -18.40
CA ASN A 95 5.41 4.37 -19.49
C ASN A 95 3.96 4.71 -19.11
N PRO A 96 3.59 6.00 -19.01
CA PRO A 96 2.21 6.40 -18.71
C PRO A 96 1.16 5.93 -19.72
N LYS A 97 1.57 5.57 -20.95
CA LYS A 97 0.67 5.02 -22.00
C LYS A 97 0.60 3.50 -21.97
N SER A 98 1.19 2.85 -20.95
CA SER A 98 1.19 1.39 -20.86
C SER A 98 -0.20 0.83 -20.59
N LYS A 99 -0.49 -0.32 -21.19
CA LYS A 99 -1.68 -1.13 -20.89
C LYS A 99 -1.62 -1.85 -19.54
N ILE A 100 -0.44 -1.93 -18.92
CA ILE A 100 -0.22 -2.66 -17.67
C ILE A 100 0.27 -1.69 -16.61
N MET A 101 -0.39 -1.71 -15.46
CA MET A 101 0.08 -1.00 -14.27
C MET A 101 0.39 -2.00 -13.15
N LEU A 102 1.58 -1.87 -12.56
CA LEU A 102 2.06 -2.66 -11.43
C LEU A 102 1.98 -1.81 -10.17
N ILE A 103 1.41 -2.34 -9.11
CA ILE A 103 1.20 -1.60 -7.87
C ILE A 103 1.85 -2.36 -6.71
N GLY A 104 2.86 -1.73 -6.08
CA GLY A 104 3.54 -2.22 -4.89
C GLY A 104 2.99 -1.64 -3.60
N GLU A 105 3.69 -1.90 -2.49
CA GLU A 105 3.32 -1.46 -1.14
C GLU A 105 3.80 -0.03 -0.87
N ALA A 106 5.10 0.17 -0.77
CA ALA A 106 5.77 1.42 -0.40
C ALA A 106 7.23 1.40 -0.86
N PRO A 107 7.91 2.56 -0.93
CA PRO A 107 9.34 2.61 -1.23
C PRO A 107 10.18 1.97 -0.13
N GLY A 108 11.27 1.29 -0.54
CA GLY A 108 12.38 0.92 0.32
C GLY A 108 13.45 2.03 0.36
N HIS A 109 14.62 1.69 0.94
CA HIS A 109 15.72 2.64 1.08
C HIS A 109 16.25 3.14 -0.28
N ASP A 110 16.51 2.23 -1.21
CA ASP A 110 17.07 2.58 -2.51
C ASP A 110 16.09 3.39 -3.34
N GLU A 111 14.79 3.06 -3.23
CA GLU A 111 13.70 3.77 -3.90
C GLU A 111 13.54 5.20 -3.36
N ASP A 112 13.67 5.37 -2.03
CA ASP A 112 13.61 6.68 -1.36
C ASP A 112 14.77 7.58 -1.80
N LEU A 113 15.99 7.04 -1.94
CA LEU A 113 17.15 7.78 -2.41
C LEU A 113 17.05 8.20 -3.88
N GLN A 114 16.51 7.33 -4.74
CA GLN A 114 16.45 7.55 -6.18
C GLN A 114 15.15 8.18 -6.66
N ALA A 115 14.17 8.37 -5.78
CA ALA A 115 12.82 8.82 -6.08
C ALA A 115 12.11 7.98 -7.17
N LYS A 116 12.46 6.69 -7.29
CA LYS A 116 11.91 5.75 -8.27
C LYS A 116 11.46 4.44 -7.61
N PRO A 117 10.29 3.88 -7.99
CA PRO A 117 9.82 2.62 -7.44
C PRO A 117 10.63 1.42 -7.95
N PHE A 118 10.80 0.42 -7.10
CA PHE A 118 11.42 -0.86 -7.45
C PHE A 118 12.83 -0.76 -8.08
N VAL A 119 13.74 -0.02 -7.48
CA VAL A 119 15.14 0.09 -7.93
C VAL A 119 16.11 -0.75 -7.08
N GLY A 120 15.74 -1.14 -5.87
CA GLY A 120 16.51 -1.99 -5.00
C GLY A 120 16.49 -3.48 -5.41
N ARG A 121 16.91 -4.37 -4.51
CA ARG A 121 17.02 -5.82 -4.76
C ARG A 121 15.71 -6.46 -5.25
N SER A 122 14.57 -6.05 -4.67
CA SER A 122 13.25 -6.51 -5.09
C SER A 122 12.87 -6.00 -6.47
N GLY A 123 13.25 -4.78 -6.80
CA GLY A 123 13.04 -4.17 -8.11
C GLY A 123 13.85 -4.86 -9.21
N LYS A 124 15.12 -5.18 -8.96
CA LYS A 124 15.95 -5.96 -9.89
C LYS A 124 15.36 -7.35 -10.17
N LEU A 125 14.69 -7.96 -9.19
CA LEU A 125 13.96 -9.20 -9.42
C LEU A 125 12.70 -8.94 -10.26
N LEU A 126 11.97 -7.85 -10.01
CA LEU A 126 10.80 -7.47 -10.82
C LEU A 126 11.18 -7.27 -12.29
N ASP A 127 12.31 -6.60 -12.56
CA ASP A 127 12.82 -6.41 -13.93
C ASP A 127 13.04 -7.76 -14.63
N LYS A 128 13.71 -8.72 -13.97
CA LYS A 128 13.87 -10.08 -14.50
C LYS A 128 12.55 -10.84 -14.71
N MET A 129 11.57 -10.60 -13.82
CA MET A 129 10.24 -11.21 -13.97
C MET A 129 9.51 -10.65 -15.21
N LEU A 130 9.64 -9.35 -15.48
CA LEU A 130 9.08 -8.71 -16.67
C LEU A 130 9.80 -9.18 -17.94
N GLU A 131 11.13 -9.21 -17.94
CA GLU A 131 11.94 -9.71 -19.06
C GLU A 131 11.53 -11.13 -19.47
N ALA A 132 11.26 -12.01 -18.50
CA ALA A 132 10.86 -13.40 -18.75
C ALA A 132 9.53 -13.53 -19.53
N ILE A 133 8.73 -12.46 -19.62
CA ILE A 133 7.49 -12.40 -20.42
C ILE A 133 7.57 -11.37 -21.54
N ASN A 134 8.78 -10.96 -21.94
CA ASN A 134 9.08 -9.97 -22.98
C ASN A 134 8.52 -8.56 -22.69
N LEU A 135 8.46 -8.20 -21.40
CA LEU A 135 8.17 -6.85 -20.93
C LEU A 135 9.42 -6.22 -20.31
N ASN A 136 9.42 -4.90 -20.22
CA ASN A 136 10.39 -4.10 -19.49
C ASN A 136 9.70 -2.86 -18.92
N ARG A 137 10.44 -1.97 -18.24
CA ARG A 137 9.87 -0.75 -17.67
C ARG A 137 9.21 0.18 -18.67
N GLU A 138 9.66 0.21 -19.93
CA GLU A 138 9.06 1.02 -20.99
C GLU A 138 7.67 0.50 -21.45
N LYS A 139 7.36 -0.76 -21.14
CA LYS A 139 6.10 -1.42 -21.50
C LYS A 139 5.13 -1.56 -20.34
N VAL A 140 5.49 -1.10 -19.16
CA VAL A 140 4.64 -1.12 -17.96
C VAL A 140 4.65 0.24 -17.27
N TYR A 141 3.69 0.48 -16.39
CA TYR A 141 3.70 1.61 -15.48
C TYR A 141 3.74 1.09 -14.04
N ILE A 142 4.57 1.68 -13.19
CA ILE A 142 4.86 1.17 -11.85
C ILE A 142 4.62 2.26 -10.82
N ALA A 143 3.81 1.97 -9.80
CA ALA A 143 3.57 2.84 -8.66
C ALA A 143 3.46 2.03 -7.36
N ASN A 144 3.33 2.71 -6.23
CA ASN A 144 3.07 2.12 -4.92
C ASN A 144 1.77 2.68 -4.31
N ILE A 145 1.20 1.97 -3.32
CA ILE A 145 0.11 2.50 -2.51
C ILE A 145 0.58 3.75 -1.75
N ILE A 146 1.76 3.66 -1.14
CA ILE A 146 2.37 4.72 -0.35
C ILE A 146 3.52 5.34 -1.15
N PRO A 147 3.54 6.67 -1.35
CA PRO A 147 4.62 7.34 -2.10
C PRO A 147 5.84 7.70 -1.23
N TRP A 148 5.77 7.54 0.07
CA TRP A 148 6.86 7.85 1.01
C TRP A 148 7.33 6.61 1.75
N ARG A 149 8.62 6.52 2.00
CA ARG A 149 9.23 5.40 2.71
C ARG A 149 8.83 5.39 4.19
N PRO A 150 8.21 4.31 4.70
CA PRO A 150 8.00 4.17 6.14
C PRO A 150 9.33 3.98 6.89
N PRO A 151 9.48 4.55 8.13
CA PRO A 151 10.68 4.39 8.94
C PRO A 151 11.09 2.92 9.09
N ALA A 152 12.39 2.65 8.95
CA ALA A 152 12.98 1.30 9.02
C ALA A 152 12.35 0.27 8.06
N ASN A 153 11.72 0.72 6.96
CA ASN A 153 10.97 -0.12 6.01
C ASN A 153 9.87 -0.97 6.70
N ARG A 154 9.26 -0.48 7.78
CA ARG A 154 8.10 -1.14 8.37
C ARG A 154 6.93 -1.18 7.40
N ARG A 155 5.98 -2.05 7.64
CA ARG A 155 4.73 -2.00 6.88
C ARG A 155 3.96 -0.71 7.17
N PRO A 156 3.31 -0.13 6.14
CA PRO A 156 2.38 0.98 6.33
C PRO A 156 1.21 0.57 7.24
N THR A 157 0.73 1.50 8.04
CA THR A 157 -0.51 1.33 8.81
C THR A 157 -1.74 1.43 7.89
N GLU A 158 -2.90 0.97 8.38
CA GLU A 158 -4.16 1.13 7.65
C GLU A 158 -4.52 2.61 7.46
N ASP A 159 -4.23 3.47 8.43
CA ASP A 159 -4.48 4.90 8.33
C ASP A 159 -3.59 5.54 7.25
N GLU A 160 -2.28 5.21 7.22
CA GLU A 160 -1.37 5.67 6.17
C GLU A 160 -1.83 5.22 4.77
N ILE A 161 -2.28 3.97 4.65
CA ILE A 161 -2.86 3.46 3.40
C ILE A 161 -4.10 4.25 3.02
N ASN A 162 -5.04 4.46 3.93
CA ASN A 162 -6.29 5.17 3.66
C ASN A 162 -6.05 6.63 3.27
N LEU A 163 -5.05 7.31 3.86
CA LEU A 163 -4.66 8.67 3.50
C LEU A 163 -4.03 8.76 2.10
N CYS A 164 -3.28 7.75 1.68
CA CYS A 164 -2.61 7.76 0.37
C CYS A 164 -3.46 7.15 -0.76
N LEU A 165 -4.42 6.30 -0.43
CA LEU A 165 -5.24 5.56 -1.39
C LEU A 165 -5.96 6.46 -2.41
N PRO A 166 -6.55 7.63 -2.06
CA PRO A 166 -7.19 8.51 -3.03
C PRO A 166 -6.26 8.94 -4.17
N PHE A 167 -4.98 9.21 -3.88
CA PHE A 167 -4.00 9.54 -4.92
C PHE A 167 -3.74 8.37 -5.86
N LEU A 168 -3.62 7.14 -5.34
CA LEU A 168 -3.45 5.96 -6.19
C LEU A 168 -4.68 5.70 -7.05
N LEU A 169 -5.89 5.85 -6.52
CA LEU A 169 -7.11 5.69 -7.30
C LEU A 169 -7.17 6.71 -8.44
N LYS A 170 -6.82 7.97 -8.16
CA LYS A 170 -6.71 9.01 -9.20
C LYS A 170 -5.60 8.69 -10.22
N HIS A 171 -4.48 8.14 -9.78
CA HIS A 171 -3.40 7.67 -10.65
C HIS A 171 -3.90 6.61 -11.65
N ILE A 172 -4.63 5.60 -11.15
CA ILE A 172 -5.24 4.57 -11.99
C ILE A 172 -6.27 5.17 -12.94
N GLU A 173 -7.07 6.13 -12.48
CA GLU A 173 -8.09 6.82 -13.29
C GLU A 173 -7.46 7.62 -14.46
N ILE A 174 -6.31 8.25 -14.24
CA ILE A 174 -5.57 8.99 -15.29
C ILE A 174 -4.92 8.03 -16.29
N ILE A 175 -4.24 7.00 -15.82
CA ILE A 175 -3.54 6.01 -16.65
C ILE A 175 -4.51 5.14 -17.44
N LYS A 176 -5.66 4.75 -16.87
CA LYS A 176 -6.65 3.83 -17.48
C LYS A 176 -6.01 2.56 -18.04
N PRO A 177 -5.25 1.81 -17.25
CA PRO A 177 -4.58 0.62 -17.76
C PRO A 177 -5.61 -0.45 -18.16
N ALA A 178 -5.25 -1.30 -19.12
CA ALA A 178 -6.07 -2.45 -19.51
C ALA A 178 -6.01 -3.59 -18.47
N ALA A 179 -4.97 -3.63 -17.64
CA ALA A 179 -4.82 -4.60 -16.56
C ALA A 179 -3.97 -4.05 -15.41
N LEU A 180 -4.34 -4.43 -14.17
CA LEU A 180 -3.56 -4.19 -12.97
C LEU A 180 -2.92 -5.48 -12.46
N MET A 181 -1.67 -5.40 -12.00
CA MET A 181 -1.02 -6.46 -11.23
C MET A 181 -0.64 -5.92 -9.85
N LEU A 182 -1.20 -6.52 -8.79
CA LEU A 182 -0.98 -6.11 -7.41
C LEU A 182 0.13 -6.95 -6.79
N LEU A 183 1.22 -6.30 -6.42
CA LEU A 183 2.43 -6.94 -5.91
C LEU A 183 2.37 -7.06 -4.38
N GLY A 184 1.88 -8.20 -3.89
CA GLY A 184 1.85 -8.53 -2.46
C GLY A 184 0.52 -8.25 -1.76
N SER A 185 0.49 -8.59 -0.47
CA SER A 185 -0.73 -8.55 0.35
C SER A 185 -1.25 -7.14 0.60
N THR A 186 -0.35 -6.17 0.85
CA THR A 186 -0.75 -4.78 1.15
C THR A 186 -1.45 -4.13 -0.02
N ALA A 187 -0.89 -4.23 -1.24
CA ALA A 187 -1.53 -3.71 -2.45
C ALA A 187 -2.88 -4.39 -2.72
N SER A 188 -2.93 -5.72 -2.54
CA SER A 188 -4.16 -6.49 -2.72
C SER A 188 -5.24 -6.12 -1.71
N PHE A 189 -4.89 -6.00 -0.43
CA PHE A 189 -5.84 -5.59 0.62
C PHE A 189 -6.36 -4.17 0.39
N ALA A 190 -5.48 -3.22 0.08
CA ALA A 190 -5.85 -1.82 -0.10
C ALA A 190 -6.88 -1.63 -1.22
N LEU A 191 -6.69 -2.29 -2.36
CA LEU A 191 -7.53 -2.10 -3.55
C LEU A 191 -8.72 -3.05 -3.61
N LEU A 192 -8.54 -4.33 -3.24
CA LEU A 192 -9.61 -5.33 -3.36
C LEU A 192 -10.45 -5.46 -2.09
N LYS A 193 -10.03 -4.85 -0.96
CA LYS A 193 -10.69 -4.98 0.36
C LYS A 193 -10.92 -6.44 0.78
N ASN A 194 -10.12 -7.36 0.22
CA ASN A 194 -10.22 -8.79 0.52
C ASN A 194 -9.25 -9.13 1.66
N LYS A 195 -9.77 -9.73 2.73
CA LYS A 195 -8.99 -10.12 3.92
C LYS A 195 -8.33 -11.51 3.79
N GLU A 196 -8.56 -12.22 2.70
CA GLU A 196 -7.90 -13.50 2.46
C GLU A 196 -6.40 -13.32 2.22
N GLY A 197 -5.60 -14.27 2.71
CA GLY A 197 -4.15 -14.25 2.51
C GLY A 197 -3.76 -14.32 1.03
N ILE A 198 -2.67 -13.63 0.68
CA ILE A 198 -2.18 -13.53 -0.71
C ILE A 198 -2.01 -14.89 -1.41
N SER A 199 -1.66 -15.94 -0.67
CA SER A 199 -1.51 -17.31 -1.20
C SER A 199 -2.82 -17.89 -1.75
N LYS A 200 -3.98 -17.44 -1.27
CA LYS A 200 -5.30 -17.90 -1.72
C LYS A 200 -5.83 -17.10 -2.91
N ILE A 201 -5.49 -15.81 -2.99
CA ILE A 201 -6.04 -14.90 -4.01
C ILE A 201 -5.10 -14.66 -5.19
N ARG A 202 -3.78 -14.94 -5.04
CA ARG A 202 -2.81 -14.73 -6.13
C ARG A 202 -3.20 -15.50 -7.41
N GLY A 203 -2.89 -14.91 -8.54
CA GLY A 203 -3.11 -15.53 -9.85
C GLY A 203 -4.58 -15.59 -10.30
N LYS A 204 -5.51 -15.10 -9.49
CA LYS A 204 -6.93 -15.02 -9.85
C LYS A 204 -7.25 -13.63 -10.36
N TRP A 205 -7.89 -13.56 -11.52
CA TRP A 205 -8.40 -12.31 -12.05
C TRP A 205 -9.68 -11.91 -11.34
N VAL A 206 -9.77 -10.65 -10.94
CA VAL A 206 -10.97 -10.02 -10.38
C VAL A 206 -11.19 -8.69 -11.07
N GLU A 207 -12.43 -8.24 -11.15
CA GLU A 207 -12.79 -6.94 -11.71
C GLU A 207 -12.77 -5.88 -10.60
N LEU A 208 -11.80 -4.96 -10.67
CA LEU A 208 -11.72 -3.82 -9.77
C LEU A 208 -12.52 -2.66 -10.36
N LYS A 209 -13.50 -2.18 -9.60
CA LYS A 209 -14.31 -1.00 -9.96
C LYS A 209 -13.75 0.23 -9.26
N ILE A 210 -13.41 1.24 -10.04
CA ILE A 210 -12.97 2.56 -9.56
C ILE A 210 -13.80 3.60 -10.31
N ASN A 211 -14.67 4.30 -9.60
CA ASN A 211 -15.62 5.25 -10.22
C ASN A 211 -16.35 4.61 -11.42
N ASN A 212 -16.15 5.14 -12.61
CA ASN A 212 -16.80 4.69 -13.84
C ASN A 212 -15.97 3.68 -14.66
N ILE A 213 -14.83 3.24 -14.15
CA ILE A 213 -13.96 2.28 -14.85
C ILE A 213 -13.94 0.94 -14.13
N THR A 214 -13.88 -0.14 -14.91
CA THR A 214 -13.71 -1.50 -14.42
C THR A 214 -12.45 -2.07 -15.04
N ILE A 215 -11.50 -2.54 -14.20
CA ILE A 215 -10.19 -2.96 -14.65
C ILE A 215 -9.90 -4.38 -14.17
N PRO A 216 -9.57 -5.30 -15.08
CA PRO A 216 -9.08 -6.62 -14.71
C PRO A 216 -7.83 -6.51 -13.85
N THR A 217 -7.87 -7.11 -12.66
CA THR A 217 -6.85 -6.96 -11.64
C THR A 217 -6.43 -8.34 -11.12
N MET A 218 -5.12 -8.58 -11.03
CA MET A 218 -4.58 -9.84 -10.56
C MET A 218 -3.58 -9.62 -9.43
N PRO A 219 -3.84 -10.14 -8.22
CA PRO A 219 -2.87 -10.23 -7.14
C PRO A 219 -1.77 -11.24 -7.45
N THR A 220 -0.53 -10.95 -7.03
CA THR A 220 0.59 -11.89 -7.05
C THR A 220 1.50 -11.68 -5.85
N PHE A 221 2.49 -12.55 -5.65
CA PHE A 221 3.47 -12.36 -4.59
C PHE A 221 4.37 -11.15 -4.85
N HIS A 222 4.71 -10.43 -3.78
CA HIS A 222 5.67 -9.34 -3.85
C HIS A 222 7.09 -9.87 -4.16
N PRO A 223 7.89 -9.21 -5.02
CA PRO A 223 9.24 -9.65 -5.34
C PRO A 223 10.14 -9.82 -4.10
N ALA A 224 10.02 -8.98 -3.08
CA ALA A 224 10.76 -9.13 -1.82
C ALA A 224 10.43 -10.44 -1.07
N PHE A 225 9.20 -10.93 -1.17
CA PHE A 225 8.83 -12.24 -0.62
C PHE A 225 9.52 -13.38 -1.39
N LEU A 226 9.66 -13.28 -2.71
CA LEU A 226 10.31 -14.28 -3.55
C LEU A 226 11.84 -14.35 -3.33
N LEU A 227 12.46 -13.27 -2.83
CA LEU A 227 13.86 -13.28 -2.41
C LEU A 227 14.04 -14.11 -1.14
N ARG A 228 13.07 -14.08 -0.22
CA ARG A 228 13.09 -14.88 1.02
C ARG A 228 12.58 -16.30 0.83
N GLN A 229 11.68 -16.51 -0.14
CA GLN A 229 11.04 -17.79 -0.44
C GLN A 229 11.16 -18.13 -1.94
N PRO A 230 12.37 -18.52 -2.44
CA PRO A 230 12.60 -18.71 -3.87
C PRO A 230 11.72 -19.79 -4.51
N GLY A 231 11.31 -20.81 -3.76
CA GLY A 231 10.42 -21.88 -4.23
C GLY A 231 9.05 -21.38 -4.70
N GLN A 232 8.64 -20.17 -4.28
CA GLN A 232 7.37 -19.58 -4.70
C GLN A 232 7.42 -18.92 -6.09
N LYS A 233 8.61 -18.77 -6.69
CA LYS A 233 8.77 -18.19 -8.05
C LYS A 233 7.97 -18.97 -9.11
N LYS A 234 7.84 -20.29 -8.96
CA LYS A 234 7.04 -21.13 -9.87
C LYS A 234 5.58 -20.67 -9.98
N HIS A 235 5.00 -20.21 -8.88
CA HIS A 235 3.63 -19.71 -8.87
C HIS A 235 3.53 -18.34 -9.57
N VAL A 236 4.47 -17.46 -9.32
CA VAL A 236 4.51 -16.15 -9.98
C VAL A 236 4.78 -16.29 -11.47
N TRP A 237 5.55 -17.29 -11.89
CA TRP A 237 5.72 -17.61 -13.31
C TRP A 237 4.39 -17.90 -14.00
N THR A 238 3.48 -18.62 -13.33
CA THR A 238 2.13 -18.85 -13.84
C THR A 238 1.31 -17.56 -13.93
N ASP A 239 1.42 -16.67 -12.91
CA ASP A 239 0.73 -15.37 -12.90
C ASP A 239 1.22 -14.48 -14.04
N LEU A 240 2.53 -14.42 -14.25
CA LEU A 240 3.15 -13.62 -15.32
C LEU A 240 2.73 -14.10 -16.71
N LYS A 241 2.64 -15.42 -16.93
CA LYS A 241 2.12 -15.94 -18.19
C LYS A 241 0.66 -15.54 -18.40
N SER A 242 -0.17 -15.63 -17.36
CA SER A 242 -1.56 -15.19 -17.41
C SER A 242 -1.69 -13.68 -17.72
N LEU A 243 -0.82 -12.84 -17.13
CA LEU A 243 -0.76 -11.42 -17.46
C LEU A 243 -0.40 -11.19 -18.93
N ARG A 244 0.67 -11.82 -19.41
CA ARG A 244 1.11 -11.72 -20.80
C ARG A 244 0.00 -12.11 -21.78
N ASP A 245 -0.71 -13.20 -21.50
CA ASP A 245 -1.72 -13.74 -22.42
C ASP A 245 -3.00 -12.89 -22.44
N ARG A 246 -3.26 -12.12 -21.37
CA ARG A 246 -4.40 -11.20 -21.30
C ARG A 246 -4.20 -9.89 -22.06
N ILE A 247 -2.96 -9.48 -22.29
CA ILE A 247 -2.65 -8.18 -22.92
C ILE A 247 -2.30 -8.29 -24.42
N LYS A 248 -2.28 -9.50 -24.95
CA LYS A 248 -2.18 -9.73 -26.38
C LYS A 248 -3.46 -9.30 -27.10
#